data_fe3e471c2d4c0e8130e4d535d50a1cfe
#
_entry.id   fe3e471c2d4c0e8130e4d535d50a1cfe
#
_cell.length_a   1.000
_cell.length_b   1.000
_cell.length_c   1.000
_cell.angle_alpha   90.00
_cell.angle_beta   90.00
_cell.angle_gamma   90.00
#
_symmetry.space_group_name_H-M   'P 1'
#
loop_
_entity.id
_entity.type
_entity.pdbx_description
1 polymer ?
#
loop_
_entity_poly.entity_id
_entity_poly.type
_entity_poly.pdbx_seq_one_letter_code
_entity_poly.pdbx_strand_id
1 'polypeptide(L)'
;MSNIFEITKQFTFEAAHYFPNMPKGHIYKKIHGHSFVGEVTFYGKQKKDNQWVNDFGEINLSLEKIKKKLDHQCINNIKEIGLPTLENIAMWIGKQLKKEYSNVRSVKLSRPSCGES
;
A
#
# COMPACT_ATOMS: atom_id res chain seq x y z
N MET A 1 18.28 -2.01 28.41
CA MET A 1 18.43 -1.98 26.94
C MET A 1 17.08 -1.82 26.29
N SER A 2 17.05 -1.04 25.23
CA SER A 2 15.82 -0.83 24.49
C SER A 2 15.82 -1.72 23.26
N ASN A 3 14.75 -2.46 23.07
CA ASN A 3 14.53 -3.24 21.86
C ASN A 3 13.88 -2.38 20.79
N ILE A 4 14.18 -2.66 19.54
CA ILE A 4 13.49 -2.08 18.40
C ILE A 4 12.56 -3.15 17.86
N PHE A 5 11.32 -2.76 17.64
CA PHE A 5 10.27 -3.66 17.15
C PHE A 5 9.86 -3.24 15.74
N GLU A 6 9.37 -4.21 15.00
CA GLU A 6 8.62 -3.96 13.77
C GLU A 6 7.20 -4.43 13.99
N ILE A 7 6.25 -3.56 13.64
CA ILE A 7 4.83 -3.89 13.68
C ILE A 7 4.25 -3.72 12.29
N THR A 8 3.30 -4.56 11.93
CA THR A 8 2.74 -4.59 10.59
C THR A 8 1.22 -4.51 10.64
N LYS A 9 0.64 -3.68 9.80
CA LYS A 9 -0.80 -3.58 9.61
C LYS A 9 -1.14 -3.89 8.18
N GLN A 10 -2.15 -4.73 7.98
CA GLN A 10 -2.64 -5.16 6.68
C GLN A 10 -3.90 -4.39 6.31
N PHE A 11 -4.08 -4.12 5.02
CA PHE A 11 -5.34 -3.64 4.48
C PHE A 11 -5.53 -4.22 3.09
N THR A 12 -6.77 -4.19 2.62
CA THR A 12 -7.12 -4.77 1.32
C THR A 12 -7.90 -3.76 0.50
N PHE A 13 -7.79 -3.88 -0.82
CA PHE A 13 -8.62 -3.10 -1.72
C PHE A 13 -8.80 -3.85 -3.03
N GLU A 14 -9.91 -3.57 -3.70
CA GLU A 14 -10.25 -4.09 -5.02
C GLU A 14 -10.09 -2.96 -6.01
N ALA A 15 -9.30 -3.16 -7.06
CA ALA A 15 -9.06 -2.08 -8.01
C ALA A 15 -8.78 -2.61 -9.41
N ALA A 16 -9.05 -1.76 -10.39
CA ALA A 16 -8.77 -2.04 -11.79
C ALA A 16 -7.53 -1.30 -12.24
N HIS A 17 -6.88 -1.82 -13.26
CA HIS A 17 -5.77 -1.16 -13.92
C HIS A 17 -5.58 -1.72 -15.34
N TYR A 18 -4.75 -1.04 -16.11
CA TYR A 18 -4.31 -1.48 -17.42
C TYR A 18 -2.95 -0.87 -17.74
N PHE A 19 -2.25 -1.45 -18.69
CA PHE A 19 -0.91 -0.99 -19.09
C PHE A 19 -0.94 -0.50 -20.52
N PRO A 20 -1.13 0.81 -20.76
CA PRO A 20 -1.22 1.37 -22.11
C PRO A 20 0.10 1.29 -22.87
N ASN A 21 1.21 1.10 -22.19
CA ASN A 21 2.54 0.99 -22.79
C ASN A 21 2.83 -0.39 -23.41
N MET A 22 1.91 -1.36 -23.25
CA MET A 22 2.07 -2.68 -23.86
C MET A 22 1.71 -2.65 -25.34
N PRO A 23 2.28 -3.57 -26.15
CA PRO A 23 1.95 -3.66 -27.59
C PRO A 23 0.46 -3.90 -27.81
N LYS A 24 -0.02 -3.44 -28.97
CA LYS A 24 -1.42 -3.64 -29.39
C LYS A 24 -1.76 -5.13 -29.32
N GLY A 25 -2.91 -5.47 -28.72
CA GLY A 25 -3.37 -6.84 -28.54
C GLY A 25 -2.85 -7.55 -27.30
N HIS A 26 -1.91 -6.94 -26.57
CA HIS A 26 -1.41 -7.53 -25.32
C HIS A 26 -2.51 -7.53 -24.25
N ILE A 27 -2.62 -8.64 -23.51
CA ILE A 27 -3.67 -8.82 -22.52
C ILE A 27 -3.61 -7.74 -21.41
N TYR A 28 -2.42 -7.29 -21.03
CA TYR A 28 -2.25 -6.27 -20.00
C TYR A 28 -2.72 -4.88 -20.41
N LYS A 29 -2.93 -4.68 -21.71
CA LYS A 29 -3.47 -3.43 -22.22
C LYS A 29 -4.96 -3.28 -21.96
N LYS A 30 -5.65 -4.40 -21.69
CA LYS A 30 -7.07 -4.40 -21.35
C LYS A 30 -7.26 -4.07 -19.87
N ILE A 31 -8.32 -3.32 -19.57
CA ILE A 31 -8.72 -3.08 -18.19
C ILE A 31 -9.07 -4.40 -17.52
N HIS A 32 -8.50 -4.63 -16.35
CA HIS A 32 -8.78 -5.81 -15.54
C HIS A 32 -8.61 -5.44 -14.07
N GLY A 33 -9.11 -6.27 -13.18
CA GLY A 33 -9.11 -6.00 -11.75
C GLY A 33 -8.45 -7.09 -10.94
N HIS A 34 -8.02 -6.71 -9.76
CA HIS A 34 -7.42 -7.61 -8.78
C HIS A 34 -7.88 -7.28 -7.37
N SER A 35 -7.83 -8.31 -6.52
CA SER A 35 -7.85 -8.12 -5.08
C SER A 35 -6.40 -7.88 -4.62
N PHE A 36 -6.16 -6.73 -4.01
CA PHE A 36 -4.84 -6.36 -3.52
C PHE A 36 -4.79 -6.47 -2.00
N VAL A 37 -3.64 -6.87 -1.50
CA VAL A 37 -3.35 -6.86 -0.06
C VAL A 37 -2.12 -6.00 0.16
N GLY A 38 -2.27 -4.96 0.99
CA GLY A 38 -1.18 -4.10 1.39
C GLY A 38 -0.76 -4.41 2.82
N GLU A 39 0.54 -4.47 3.05
CA GLU A 39 1.11 -4.62 4.38
C GLU A 39 2.09 -3.49 4.61
N VAL A 40 1.86 -2.74 5.67
CA VAL A 40 2.73 -1.62 6.03
C VAL A 40 3.42 -1.95 7.35
N THR A 41 4.74 -1.84 7.36
CA THR A 41 5.56 -2.12 8.53
C THR A 41 6.15 -0.82 9.06
N PHE A 42 5.99 -0.63 10.38
CA PHE A 42 6.54 0.49 11.14
C PHE A 42 7.58 -0.06 12.10
N TYR A 43 8.56 0.75 12.43
CA TYR A 43 9.61 0.31 13.34
C TYR A 43 9.87 1.36 14.43
N GLY A 44 10.40 0.90 15.53
CA GLY A 44 10.80 1.80 16.61
C GLY A 44 10.82 1.14 17.96
N LYS A 45 11.08 1.96 18.96
CA LYS A 45 11.05 1.58 20.36
C LYS A 45 9.64 1.75 20.92
N GLN A 46 9.32 0.98 21.94
CA GLN A 46 8.09 1.19 22.68
C GLN A 46 8.10 2.57 23.35
N LYS A 47 6.98 3.28 23.27
CA LYS A 47 6.81 4.54 24.01
C LYS A 47 6.60 4.23 25.49
N LYS A 48 7.00 5.16 26.34
CA LYS A 48 6.92 4.96 27.80
C LYS A 48 5.50 4.78 28.30
N ASP A 49 4.55 5.54 27.75
CA ASP A 49 3.18 5.59 28.25
C ASP A 49 2.40 4.31 27.98
N ASN A 50 2.25 3.99 26.71
CA ASN A 50 1.40 2.91 26.25
C ASN A 50 2.18 1.66 25.85
N GLN A 51 3.51 1.76 25.75
CA GLN A 51 4.42 0.68 25.34
C GLN A 51 4.19 0.19 23.91
N TRP A 52 3.64 1.05 23.06
CA TRP A 52 3.45 0.80 21.63
C TRP A 52 4.56 1.46 20.82
N VAL A 53 4.85 0.89 19.66
CA VAL A 53 5.61 1.58 18.61
C VAL A 53 4.72 2.63 17.96
N ASN A 54 3.53 2.21 17.54
CA ASN A 54 2.48 3.07 17.00
C ASN A 54 1.12 2.52 17.46
N ASP A 55 0.12 3.39 17.44
CA ASP A 55 -1.26 2.99 17.70
C ASP A 55 -1.87 2.40 16.42
N PHE A 56 -2.26 1.13 16.46
CA PHE A 56 -2.90 0.49 15.31
C PHE A 56 -4.21 1.16 14.91
N GLY A 57 -4.94 1.74 15.86
CA GLY A 57 -6.17 2.47 15.55
C GLY A 57 -5.92 3.70 14.69
N GLU A 58 -4.86 4.46 15.01
CA GLU A 58 -4.46 5.62 14.21
C GLU A 58 -3.95 5.21 12.83
N ILE A 59 -3.14 4.15 12.78
CA ILE A 59 -2.67 3.60 11.51
C ILE A 59 -3.87 3.20 10.64
N ASN A 60 -4.87 2.56 11.24
CA ASN A 60 -6.05 2.14 10.51
C ASN A 60 -6.79 3.32 9.88
N LEU A 61 -6.91 4.43 10.59
CA LEU A 61 -7.54 5.64 10.05
C LEU A 61 -6.77 6.17 8.82
N SER A 62 -5.44 6.17 8.89
CA SER A 62 -4.60 6.59 7.77
C SER A 62 -4.74 5.64 6.58
N LEU A 63 -4.78 4.33 6.83
CA LEU A 63 -4.96 3.34 5.78
C LEU A 63 -6.35 3.42 5.15
N GLU A 64 -7.38 3.75 5.91
CA GLU A 64 -8.73 3.95 5.35
C GLU A 64 -8.76 5.11 4.35
N LYS A 65 -8.04 6.19 4.62
CA LYS A 65 -7.92 7.31 3.69
C LYS A 65 -7.24 6.88 2.38
N ILE A 66 -6.20 6.09 2.49
CA ILE A 66 -5.47 5.55 1.33
C ILE A 66 -6.37 4.59 0.56
N LYS A 67 -7.05 3.70 1.26
CA LYS A 67 -7.98 2.74 0.67
C LYS A 67 -9.08 3.45 -0.13
N LYS A 68 -9.65 4.53 0.38
CA LYS A 68 -10.67 5.29 -0.32
C LYS A 68 -10.23 5.78 -1.70
N LYS A 69 -8.96 6.06 -1.86
CA LYS A 69 -8.41 6.52 -3.14
C LYS A 69 -8.17 5.39 -4.13
N LEU A 70 -8.03 4.17 -3.64
CA LEU A 70 -7.68 2.99 -4.44
C LEU A 70 -8.86 2.06 -4.69
N ASP A 71 -9.68 1.84 -3.66
CA ASP A 71 -10.71 0.81 -3.67
C ASP A 71 -11.82 1.14 -4.66
N HIS A 72 -12.17 0.17 -5.51
CA HIS A 72 -13.18 0.32 -6.55
C HIS A 72 -12.85 1.44 -7.54
N GLN A 73 -11.57 1.71 -7.73
CA GLN A 73 -11.09 2.72 -8.68
C GLN A 73 -10.28 2.08 -9.78
N CYS A 74 -10.13 2.79 -10.89
CA CYS A 74 -9.10 2.48 -11.88
C CYS A 74 -7.83 3.24 -11.47
N ILE A 75 -6.80 2.50 -11.10
CA ILE A 75 -5.58 3.08 -10.54
C ILE A 75 -4.89 4.01 -11.54
N ASN A 76 -5.08 3.78 -12.84
CA ASN A 76 -4.55 4.65 -13.88
C ASN A 76 -5.00 6.10 -13.75
N ASN A 77 -6.11 6.36 -13.06
CA ASN A 77 -6.62 7.72 -12.86
C ASN A 77 -5.87 8.47 -11.75
N ILE A 78 -5.01 7.80 -11.01
CA ILE A 78 -4.19 8.44 -9.97
C ILE A 78 -2.86 8.82 -10.63
N LYS A 79 -2.75 10.07 -11.06
CA LYS A 79 -1.59 10.56 -11.83
C LYS A 79 -0.26 10.39 -11.11
N GLU A 80 -0.25 10.56 -9.80
CA GLU A 80 0.96 10.44 -8.99
C GLU A 80 1.54 9.04 -8.98
N ILE A 81 0.74 8.02 -9.29
CA ILE A 81 1.23 6.65 -9.37
C ILE A 81 1.94 6.39 -10.70
N GLY A 82 1.43 6.99 -11.78
CA GLY A 82 1.93 6.72 -13.13
C GLY A 82 1.47 5.34 -13.59
N LEU A 83 2.34 4.56 -14.21
CA LEU A 83 2.00 3.18 -14.59
C LEU A 83 1.67 2.38 -13.35
N PRO A 84 0.51 1.71 -13.32
CA PRO A 84 0.03 1.05 -12.09
C PRO A 84 0.65 -0.33 -11.86
N THR A 85 1.96 -0.38 -11.79
CA THR A 85 2.71 -1.57 -11.40
C THR A 85 2.61 -1.76 -9.89
N LEU A 86 2.88 -2.97 -9.41
CA LEU A 86 2.96 -3.21 -7.96
C LEU A 86 3.97 -2.28 -7.30
N GLU A 87 5.11 -2.09 -7.95
CA GLU A 87 6.19 -1.23 -7.45
C GLU A 87 5.72 0.23 -7.30
N ASN A 88 5.10 0.77 -8.32
CA ASN A 88 4.66 2.16 -8.31
C ASN A 88 3.51 2.40 -7.32
N ILE A 89 2.59 1.45 -7.21
CA ILE A 89 1.49 1.53 -6.25
C ILE A 89 2.05 1.47 -4.83
N ALA A 90 2.95 0.51 -4.55
CA ALA A 90 3.56 0.38 -3.23
C ALA A 90 4.34 1.65 -2.85
N MET A 91 5.08 2.23 -3.79
CA MET A 91 5.82 3.47 -3.57
C MET A 91 4.88 4.63 -3.23
N TRP A 92 3.75 4.74 -3.94
CA TRP A 92 2.76 5.77 -3.67
C TRP A 92 2.14 5.62 -2.29
N ILE A 93 1.79 4.38 -1.90
CA ILE A 93 1.25 4.09 -0.56
C ILE A 93 2.25 4.54 0.50
N GLY A 94 3.52 4.19 0.32
CA GLY A 94 4.58 4.58 1.24
C GLY A 94 4.74 6.09 1.35
N LYS A 95 4.66 6.80 0.23
CA LYS A 95 4.74 8.27 0.22
C LYS A 95 3.56 8.91 0.97
N GLN A 96 2.36 8.35 0.82
CA GLN A 96 1.19 8.86 1.56
C GLN A 96 1.39 8.70 3.07
N LEU A 97 1.86 7.53 3.50
CA LEU A 97 2.08 7.24 4.92
C LEU A 97 3.22 8.09 5.50
N LYS A 98 4.27 8.34 4.73
CA LYS A 98 5.41 9.14 5.20
C LYS A 98 5.07 10.60 5.45
N LYS A 99 3.94 11.09 4.95
CA LYS A 99 3.44 12.42 5.28
C LYS A 99 3.02 12.52 6.75
N GLU A 100 2.59 11.40 7.33
CA GLU A 100 2.10 11.36 8.72
C GLU A 100 3.05 10.63 9.67
N TYR A 101 3.87 9.71 9.16
CA TYR A 101 4.74 8.85 9.98
C TYR A 101 6.16 8.88 9.46
N SER A 102 7.11 9.17 10.35
CA SER A 102 8.54 9.14 10.02
C SER A 102 9.14 7.73 10.08
N ASN A 103 8.45 6.79 10.71
CA ASN A 103 8.96 5.47 11.01
C ASN A 103 8.35 4.35 10.16
N VAL A 104 7.97 4.65 8.93
CA VAL A 104 7.57 3.64 7.97
C VAL A 104 8.81 2.88 7.50
N ARG A 105 8.82 1.57 7.71
CA ARG A 105 9.93 0.70 7.32
C ARG A 105 9.79 0.20 5.89
N SER A 106 8.60 -0.31 5.56
CA SER A 106 8.36 -0.93 4.26
C SER A 106 6.87 -1.01 3.95
N VAL A 107 6.58 -1.12 2.67
CA VAL A 107 5.25 -1.43 2.17
C VAL A 107 5.38 -2.64 1.26
N LYS A 108 4.58 -3.66 1.54
CA LYS A 108 4.46 -4.84 0.68
C LYS A 108 3.08 -4.82 0.05
N LEU A 109 3.03 -4.96 -1.26
CA LEU A 109 1.78 -5.03 -1.99
C LEU A 109 1.70 -6.36 -2.73
N SER A 110 0.59 -7.06 -2.55
CA SER A 110 0.40 -8.40 -3.10
C SER A 110 -0.87 -8.48 -3.92
N ARG A 111 -0.82 -9.34 -4.94
CA ARG A 111 -1.99 -9.85 -5.67
C ARG A 111 -2.04 -11.35 -5.42
N PRO A 112 -2.67 -11.79 -4.31
CA PRO A 112 -2.58 -13.22 -3.91
C PRO A 112 -3.09 -14.18 -4.94
N SER A 113 -4.14 -13.82 -5.67
CA SER A 113 -4.70 -14.70 -6.74
C SER A 113 -3.72 -14.94 -7.88
N CYS A 114 -2.74 -14.03 -8.07
CA CYS A 114 -1.70 -14.19 -9.09
C CYS A 114 -0.38 -14.72 -8.51
N GLY A 115 -0.31 -14.86 -7.19
CA GLY A 115 0.92 -15.28 -6.52
C GLY A 115 2.05 -14.27 -6.61
N GLU A 116 1.72 -12.98 -6.66
CA GLU A 116 2.68 -11.89 -6.91
C GLU A 116 2.70 -10.90 -5.77
N SER A 117 3.88 -10.42 -5.44
CA SER A 117 4.04 -9.35 -4.44
C SER A 117 5.25 -8.50 -4.76
#